data_dc68a994f1b3a30caa7a2485ec8cd6d1
#
_entry.id   dc68a994f1b3a30caa7a2485ec8cd6d1
#
_cell.length_a   1.000
_cell.length_b   1.000
_cell.length_c   1.000
_cell.angle_alpha   90.00
_cell.angle_beta   90.00
_cell.angle_gamma   90.00
#
_symmetry.space_group_name_H-M   'P 1'
#
loop_
_entity.id
_entity.type
_entity.pdbx_description
1 polymer ?
#
loop_
_entity_poly.entity_id
_entity_poly.type
_entity_poly.pdbx_seq_one_letter_code
_entity_poly.pdbx_strand_id
1 'polypeptide(L)'
;MKQAHAAPARVRGFSLVELMVSLTIGLILMVAVVSAYLGSAGAGRMAEAQGRMNEDAQAALSILTQQIRMSGNNPKRANRTSFDSRNSVYVPTTTTTFATTYFSVRGCDGTFSNVTSAATLDALTCVAGTTTLPDSIAVNYEADRYNTVPTAAGVPTDCLGQSLTGYDTTVVVSSGGGTGTGTATYYVADNRFYVTSTAALTPSLYCKGNGGAAQPLVENIEDLQFSYGTSPASTSTATVAGSSATVAGYLDASGVESNAVNDAGGASLAGLVAGGGFTASAKRWTRVMTVRICVLARSEGPVAPDADSARYTKCDGTVETNPPDLRLRRAYSTTVVLRNRMY
;
A
#
# COMPACT_ATOMS: atom_id res chain seq x y z
N MET A 1 84.49 7.30 50.56
CA MET A 1 83.19 7.25 49.95
C MET A 1 82.28 8.23 50.68
N LYS A 2 81.95 9.39 50.07
CA LYS A 2 81.00 10.39 50.59
C LYS A 2 79.62 10.11 50.02
N GLN A 3 78.68 9.72 50.87
CA GLN A 3 77.24 9.59 50.49
C GLN A 3 76.63 10.97 50.36
N ALA A 4 76.15 11.31 49.17
CA ALA A 4 75.37 12.52 48.96
C ALA A 4 73.91 12.26 49.43
N HIS A 5 73.50 12.96 50.46
CA HIS A 5 72.11 12.96 50.87
C HIS A 5 71.33 13.82 49.93
N ALA A 6 70.38 13.17 49.22
CA ALA A 6 69.36 13.84 48.37
C ALA A 6 68.43 14.61 49.32
N ALA A 7 68.27 15.90 49.09
CA ALA A 7 67.35 16.75 49.87
C ALA A 7 65.88 16.33 49.53
N PRO A 8 64.99 16.27 50.54
CA PRO A 8 63.60 15.90 50.29
C PRO A 8 62.92 16.97 49.44
N ALA A 9 62.26 16.53 48.38
CA ALA A 9 61.45 17.40 47.51
C ALA A 9 60.33 18.04 48.38
N ARG A 10 60.27 19.35 48.39
CA ARG A 10 59.22 20.10 49.11
C ARG A 10 57.90 19.82 48.36
N VAL A 11 57.00 19.06 48.97
CA VAL A 11 55.63 18.92 48.56
C VAL A 11 54.93 20.27 48.78
N ARG A 12 54.61 20.95 47.68
CA ARG A 12 53.79 22.18 47.70
C ARG A 12 52.36 21.76 47.92
N GLY A 13 51.78 22.17 49.06
CA GLY A 13 50.36 21.99 49.33
C GLY A 13 49.54 22.92 48.45
N PHE A 14 48.35 22.45 48.01
CA PHE A 14 47.40 23.26 47.22
C PHE A 14 46.84 24.39 48.09
N SER A 15 46.73 25.59 47.51
CA SER A 15 46.03 26.71 48.09
C SER A 15 44.51 26.45 48.09
N LEU A 16 43.80 26.90 49.12
CA LEU A 16 42.33 26.79 49.18
C LEU A 16 41.65 27.51 48.01
N VAL A 17 42.20 28.61 47.53
CA VAL A 17 41.73 29.34 46.34
C VAL A 17 41.91 28.52 45.10
N GLU A 18 43.03 27.83 44.93
CA GLU A 18 43.32 26.97 43.77
C GLU A 18 42.37 25.79 43.71
N LEU A 19 41.98 25.22 44.87
CA LEU A 19 41.00 24.17 44.97
C LEU A 19 39.57 24.69 44.61
N MET A 20 39.21 25.91 45.07
CA MET A 20 37.93 26.52 44.73
C MET A 20 37.82 26.83 43.23
N VAL A 21 38.88 27.37 42.63
CA VAL A 21 38.92 27.70 41.21
C VAL A 21 38.86 26.42 40.34
N SER A 22 39.62 25.40 40.70
CA SER A 22 39.59 24.13 39.93
C SER A 22 38.23 23.41 40.04
N LEU A 23 37.57 23.50 41.23
CA LEU A 23 36.25 22.92 41.42
C LEU A 23 35.18 23.67 40.60
N THR A 24 35.22 25.00 40.54
CA THR A 24 34.28 25.79 39.73
C THR A 24 34.48 25.56 38.25
N ILE A 25 35.70 25.51 37.74
CA ILE A 25 36.01 25.19 36.34
C ILE A 25 35.56 23.74 36.01
N GLY A 26 35.85 22.80 36.88
CA GLY A 26 35.42 21.41 36.73
C GLY A 26 33.91 21.26 36.64
N LEU A 27 33.16 22.02 37.44
CA LEU A 27 31.70 21.99 37.43
C LEU A 27 31.13 22.59 36.16
N ILE A 28 31.69 23.69 35.66
CA ILE A 28 31.30 24.31 34.37
C ILE A 28 31.53 23.32 33.20
N LEU A 29 32.70 22.67 33.18
CA LEU A 29 33.02 21.68 32.15
C LEU A 29 32.08 20.46 32.21
N MET A 30 31.76 19.98 33.42
CA MET A 30 30.79 18.88 33.60
C MET A 30 29.43 19.25 33.04
N VAL A 31 28.89 20.44 33.32
CA VAL A 31 27.59 20.88 32.78
C VAL A 31 27.64 20.96 31.26
N ALA A 32 28.72 21.48 30.69
CA ALA A 32 28.88 21.55 29.23
C ALA A 32 28.92 20.14 28.58
N VAL A 33 29.63 19.20 29.15
CA VAL A 33 29.72 17.82 28.66
C VAL A 33 28.38 17.11 28.79
N VAL A 34 27.69 17.24 29.92
CA VAL A 34 26.38 16.62 30.13
C VAL A 34 25.33 17.18 29.16
N SER A 35 25.30 18.50 28.96
CA SER A 35 24.36 19.12 28.00
C SER A 35 24.62 18.67 26.54
N ALA A 36 25.89 18.58 26.14
CA ALA A 36 26.26 18.07 24.81
C ALA A 36 25.87 16.59 24.64
N TYR A 37 26.06 15.77 25.67
CA TYR A 37 25.67 14.37 25.68
C TYR A 37 24.15 14.19 25.54
N LEU A 38 23.36 14.93 26.33
CA LEU A 38 21.89 14.86 26.26
C LEU A 38 21.36 15.31 24.92
N GLY A 39 21.94 16.38 24.35
CA GLY A 39 21.59 16.84 22.98
C GLY A 39 21.91 15.80 21.92
N SER A 40 23.09 15.18 21.98
CA SER A 40 23.50 14.12 21.06
C SER A 40 22.63 12.87 21.19
N ALA A 41 22.27 12.46 22.39
CA ALA A 41 21.41 11.31 22.64
C ALA A 41 19.98 11.53 22.12
N GLY A 42 19.44 12.76 22.26
CA GLY A 42 18.15 13.14 21.70
C GLY A 42 18.14 13.10 20.16
N ALA A 43 19.16 13.68 19.53
CA ALA A 43 19.30 13.64 18.07
C ALA A 43 19.46 12.21 17.53
N GLY A 44 20.19 11.35 18.23
CA GLY A 44 20.34 9.94 17.87
C GLY A 44 19.01 9.18 17.86
N ARG A 45 18.19 9.35 18.90
CA ARG A 45 16.85 8.73 18.97
C ARG A 45 15.93 9.21 17.86
N MET A 46 15.97 10.51 17.53
CA MET A 46 15.18 11.06 16.44
C MET A 46 15.61 10.50 15.08
N ALA A 47 16.92 10.40 14.83
CA ALA A 47 17.45 9.83 13.59
C ALA A 47 17.08 8.34 13.43
N GLU A 48 17.16 7.55 14.52
CA GLU A 48 16.73 6.15 14.52
C GLU A 48 15.23 6.02 14.22
N ALA A 49 14.40 6.83 14.90
CA ALA A 49 12.95 6.83 14.65
C ALA A 49 12.58 7.20 13.21
N GLN A 50 13.30 8.19 12.63
CA GLN A 50 13.13 8.53 11.21
C GLN A 50 13.56 7.39 10.27
N GLY A 51 14.65 6.70 10.59
CA GLY A 51 15.11 5.53 9.84
C GLY A 51 14.05 4.44 9.78
N ARG A 52 13.53 4.01 10.92
CA ARG A 52 12.47 3.00 11.02
C ARG A 52 11.19 3.42 10.31
N MET A 53 10.76 4.67 10.50
CA MET A 53 9.58 5.22 9.81
C MET A 53 9.74 5.20 8.28
N ASN A 54 10.95 5.48 7.77
CA ASN A 54 11.25 5.39 6.33
C ASN A 54 11.18 3.94 5.84
N GLU A 55 11.68 2.97 6.60
CA GLU A 55 11.63 1.55 6.28
C GLU A 55 10.19 1.05 6.24
N ASP A 56 9.37 1.35 7.24
CA ASP A 56 7.96 0.98 7.30
C ASP A 56 7.19 1.57 6.10
N ALA A 57 7.39 2.85 5.81
CA ALA A 57 6.74 3.50 4.67
C ALA A 57 7.14 2.89 3.33
N GLN A 58 8.42 2.59 3.12
CA GLN A 58 8.90 1.96 1.90
C GLN A 58 8.41 0.53 1.76
N ALA A 59 8.34 -0.23 2.85
CA ALA A 59 7.76 -1.57 2.86
C ALA A 59 6.28 -1.53 2.45
N ALA A 60 5.48 -0.64 3.06
CA ALA A 60 4.07 -0.45 2.72
C ALA A 60 3.88 -0.06 1.25
N LEU A 61 4.63 0.94 0.76
CA LEU A 61 4.57 1.37 -0.64
C LEU A 61 5.01 0.28 -1.61
N SER A 62 6.02 -0.50 -1.27
CA SER A 62 6.50 -1.61 -2.10
C SER A 62 5.45 -2.69 -2.26
N ILE A 63 4.83 -3.13 -1.14
CA ILE A 63 3.76 -4.12 -1.14
C ILE A 63 2.58 -3.63 -1.97
N LEU A 64 2.07 -2.42 -1.68
CA LEU A 64 0.93 -1.85 -2.40
C LEU A 64 1.23 -1.69 -3.89
N THR A 65 2.42 -1.18 -4.24
CA THR A 65 2.85 -1.01 -5.64
C THR A 65 2.87 -2.33 -6.39
N GLN A 66 3.43 -3.37 -5.79
CA GLN A 66 3.48 -4.71 -6.40
C GLN A 66 2.08 -5.25 -6.63
N GLN A 67 1.22 -5.20 -5.63
CA GLN A 67 -0.13 -5.74 -5.70
C GLN A 67 -1.01 -4.97 -6.70
N ILE A 68 -0.94 -3.65 -6.68
CA ILE A 68 -1.70 -2.80 -7.60
C ILE A 68 -1.22 -2.99 -9.05
N ARG A 69 0.08 -3.16 -9.30
CA ARG A 69 0.60 -3.46 -10.64
C ARG A 69 0.05 -4.76 -11.23
N MET A 70 -0.25 -5.72 -10.38
CA MET A 70 -0.80 -7.02 -10.81
C MET A 70 -2.30 -6.96 -11.08
N SER A 71 -2.98 -5.90 -10.63
CA SER A 71 -4.40 -5.71 -10.87
C SER A 71 -4.77 -5.93 -12.34
N GLY A 72 -5.77 -6.78 -12.56
CA GLY A 72 -6.25 -7.12 -13.89
C GLY A 72 -5.30 -8.02 -14.69
N ASN A 73 -4.25 -8.58 -14.10
CA ASN A 73 -3.45 -9.58 -14.79
C ASN A 73 -4.32 -10.78 -15.14
N ASN A 74 -4.46 -11.00 -16.44
CA ASN A 74 -5.25 -12.09 -17.00
C ASN A 74 -4.56 -12.54 -18.30
N PRO A 75 -3.53 -13.38 -18.21
CA PRO A 75 -2.70 -13.74 -19.33
C PRO A 75 -3.50 -14.46 -20.40
N LYS A 76 -3.31 -14.06 -21.64
CA LYS A 76 -3.90 -14.75 -22.80
C LYS A 76 -3.34 -16.16 -22.85
N ARG A 77 -4.22 -17.17 -22.80
CA ARG A 77 -3.86 -18.56 -22.97
C ARG A 77 -4.42 -19.07 -24.29
N ALA A 78 -3.73 -19.99 -24.94
CA ALA A 78 -4.09 -20.50 -26.28
C ALA A 78 -5.55 -20.98 -26.38
N ASN A 79 -6.13 -21.39 -25.28
CA ASN A 79 -7.49 -21.95 -25.26
C ASN A 79 -8.57 -20.94 -24.79
N ARG A 80 -8.20 -19.68 -24.55
CA ARG A 80 -9.13 -18.60 -24.25
C ARG A 80 -9.46 -17.80 -25.51
N THR A 81 -10.16 -18.40 -26.45
CA THR A 81 -10.38 -17.82 -27.79
C THR A 81 -11.45 -16.73 -27.82
N SER A 82 -12.29 -16.61 -26.80
CA SER A 82 -13.47 -15.74 -26.84
C SER A 82 -13.39 -14.50 -25.93
N PHE A 83 -12.26 -14.25 -25.24
CA PHE A 83 -12.25 -13.22 -24.19
C PHE A 83 -11.10 -12.24 -24.38
N ASP A 84 -11.43 -11.13 -24.99
CA ASP A 84 -10.61 -9.91 -24.94
C ASP A 84 -10.95 -9.15 -23.65
N SER A 85 -10.56 -9.72 -22.51
CA SER A 85 -10.85 -9.14 -21.21
C SER A 85 -9.69 -8.29 -20.73
N ARG A 86 -9.61 -7.09 -21.23
CA ARG A 86 -8.56 -6.14 -20.83
C ARG A 86 -8.62 -5.72 -19.35
N ASN A 87 -9.74 -5.95 -18.68
CA ASN A 87 -9.98 -5.38 -17.36
C ASN A 87 -10.71 -6.31 -16.39
N SER A 88 -10.98 -7.53 -16.74
CA SER A 88 -11.67 -8.49 -15.89
C SER A 88 -10.83 -9.72 -15.61
N VAL A 89 -10.89 -10.20 -14.38
CA VAL A 89 -10.29 -11.45 -13.96
C VAL A 89 -11.40 -12.49 -13.93
N TYR A 90 -11.18 -13.65 -14.54
CA TYR A 90 -12.16 -14.73 -14.57
C TYR A 90 -12.20 -15.48 -13.24
N VAL A 91 -13.37 -15.51 -12.63
CA VAL A 91 -13.68 -16.41 -11.53
C VAL A 91 -14.71 -17.41 -12.06
N PRO A 92 -14.36 -18.68 -12.24
CA PRO A 92 -15.35 -19.70 -12.59
C PRO A 92 -16.32 -19.89 -11.43
N THR A 93 -17.62 -19.81 -11.70
CA THR A 93 -18.67 -20.08 -10.70
C THR A 93 -19.06 -21.54 -10.63
N THR A 94 -18.87 -22.25 -11.73
CA THR A 94 -19.11 -23.69 -11.84
C THR A 94 -18.16 -24.27 -12.89
N THR A 95 -18.08 -25.59 -13.01
CA THR A 95 -17.22 -26.27 -13.99
C THR A 95 -17.48 -25.91 -15.45
N THR A 96 -18.56 -25.19 -15.74
CA THR A 96 -18.96 -24.85 -17.10
C THR A 96 -19.28 -23.37 -17.33
N THR A 97 -19.38 -22.57 -16.27
CA THR A 97 -19.74 -21.15 -16.38
C THR A 97 -18.71 -20.29 -15.67
N PHE A 98 -18.13 -19.33 -16.39
CA PHE A 98 -17.24 -18.34 -15.81
C PHE A 98 -18.06 -17.15 -15.30
N ALA A 99 -17.95 -16.84 -14.02
CA ALA A 99 -18.31 -15.52 -13.55
C ALA A 99 -17.13 -14.60 -13.82
N THR A 100 -17.38 -13.49 -14.48
CA THR A 100 -16.38 -12.42 -14.61
C THR A 100 -16.51 -11.51 -13.41
N THR A 101 -15.39 -11.23 -12.71
CA THR A 101 -15.36 -10.09 -11.83
C THR A 101 -15.08 -8.85 -12.68
N TYR A 102 -15.99 -7.90 -12.64
CA TYR A 102 -15.88 -6.69 -13.45
C TYR A 102 -14.89 -5.67 -12.88
N PHE A 103 -14.45 -5.86 -11.66
CA PHE A 103 -13.47 -5.00 -11.00
C PHE A 103 -12.13 -5.72 -10.88
N SER A 104 -11.11 -5.18 -11.51
CA SER A 104 -9.73 -5.59 -11.22
C SER A 104 -9.09 -4.71 -10.15
N VAL A 105 -9.62 -3.50 -9.98
CA VAL A 105 -9.31 -2.58 -8.88
C VAL A 105 -10.59 -1.89 -8.45
N ARG A 106 -10.76 -1.71 -7.15
CA ARG A 106 -11.83 -0.93 -6.54
C ARG A 106 -11.32 -0.28 -5.28
N GLY A 107 -11.70 0.97 -5.05
CA GLY A 107 -11.33 1.72 -3.85
C GLY A 107 -12.54 2.32 -3.17
N CYS A 108 -12.32 2.78 -1.94
CA CYS A 108 -13.24 3.61 -1.19
C CYS A 108 -12.49 4.78 -0.57
N ASP A 109 -13.09 5.96 -0.57
CA ASP A 109 -12.67 7.06 0.27
C ASP A 109 -13.11 6.72 1.70
N GLY A 110 -12.17 6.27 2.51
CA GLY A 110 -12.41 5.60 3.76
C GLY A 110 -12.45 4.06 3.62
N THR A 111 -13.11 3.40 4.57
CA THR A 111 -13.06 1.93 4.66
C THR A 111 -14.21 1.24 3.94
N PHE A 112 -13.98 0.04 3.48
CA PHE A 112 -15.05 -0.87 3.09
C PHE A 112 -15.83 -1.32 4.33
N SER A 113 -17.16 -1.29 4.26
CA SER A 113 -18.03 -1.75 5.35
C SER A 113 -17.98 -3.26 5.56
N ASN A 114 -17.63 -4.01 4.53
CA ASN A 114 -17.66 -5.46 4.47
C ASN A 114 -16.36 -6.07 3.94
N VAL A 115 -15.21 -5.44 4.24
CA VAL A 115 -13.90 -5.84 3.73
C VAL A 115 -13.57 -7.33 3.98
N THR A 116 -14.03 -7.88 5.11
CA THR A 116 -13.76 -9.27 5.50
C THR A 116 -14.86 -10.26 5.08
N SER A 117 -16.08 -9.78 4.83
CA SER A 117 -17.26 -10.62 4.58
C SER A 117 -17.73 -10.64 3.12
N ALA A 118 -17.35 -9.64 2.30
CA ALA A 118 -17.70 -9.63 0.89
C ALA A 118 -17.07 -10.81 0.15
N ALA A 119 -17.87 -11.52 -0.63
CA ALA A 119 -17.42 -12.69 -1.38
C ALA A 119 -16.52 -12.32 -2.57
N THR A 120 -16.78 -11.18 -3.20
CA THR A 120 -16.05 -10.68 -4.39
C THR A 120 -15.85 -9.16 -4.31
N LEU A 121 -15.00 -8.59 -5.17
CA LEU A 121 -14.83 -7.14 -5.28
C LEU A 121 -16.15 -6.43 -5.63
N ASP A 122 -17.01 -7.06 -6.41
CA ASP A 122 -18.31 -6.50 -6.81
C ASP A 122 -19.25 -6.30 -5.61
N ALA A 123 -19.11 -7.15 -4.60
CA ALA A 123 -19.92 -7.10 -3.38
C ALA A 123 -19.37 -6.15 -2.32
N LEU A 124 -18.20 -5.54 -2.53
CA LEU A 124 -17.65 -4.56 -1.60
C LEU A 124 -18.52 -3.30 -1.59
N THR A 125 -18.73 -2.76 -0.41
CA THR A 125 -19.47 -1.51 -0.20
C THR A 125 -18.64 -0.54 0.64
N CYS A 126 -18.69 0.74 0.28
CA CYS A 126 -18.01 1.80 1.02
C CYS A 126 -18.90 2.31 2.17
N VAL A 127 -18.28 2.67 3.27
CA VAL A 127 -18.97 3.37 4.35
C VAL A 127 -19.19 4.82 3.92
N ALA A 128 -20.43 5.28 3.94
CA ALA A 128 -20.75 6.65 3.54
C ALA A 128 -20.21 7.68 4.55
N GLY A 129 -19.72 8.82 4.05
CA GLY A 129 -19.35 9.97 4.87
C GLY A 129 -18.01 9.84 5.61
N THR A 130 -17.11 8.98 5.17
CA THR A 130 -15.83 8.69 5.84
C THR A 130 -14.60 9.23 5.11
N THR A 131 -14.74 10.29 4.32
CA THR A 131 -13.66 10.90 3.53
C THR A 131 -12.47 11.42 4.34
N THR A 132 -12.56 11.44 5.66
CA THR A 132 -11.46 11.79 6.58
C THR A 132 -10.74 10.58 7.18
N LEU A 133 -11.23 9.37 6.88
CA LEU A 133 -10.61 8.12 7.33
C LEU A 133 -9.62 7.61 6.28
N PRO A 134 -8.69 6.74 6.68
CA PRO A 134 -7.81 6.07 5.73
C PRO A 134 -8.59 5.33 4.66
N ASP A 135 -8.19 5.52 3.41
CA ASP A 135 -8.78 4.85 2.26
C ASP A 135 -8.51 3.35 2.27
N SER A 136 -9.31 2.63 1.53
CA SER A 136 -9.12 1.22 1.27
C SER A 136 -9.12 0.91 -0.22
N ILE A 137 -8.36 -0.11 -0.62
CA ILE A 137 -8.27 -0.58 -2.00
C ILE A 137 -8.35 -2.10 -2.05
N ALA A 138 -9.01 -2.62 -3.06
CA ALA A 138 -9.06 -4.02 -3.37
C ALA A 138 -8.57 -4.25 -4.80
N VAL A 139 -7.77 -5.29 -4.99
CA VAL A 139 -7.21 -5.68 -6.28
C VAL A 139 -7.48 -7.14 -6.56
N ASN A 140 -7.75 -7.43 -7.84
CA ASN A 140 -8.04 -8.77 -8.31
C ASN A 140 -7.18 -9.09 -9.54
N TYR A 141 -6.57 -10.28 -9.56
CA TYR A 141 -5.73 -10.74 -10.64
C TYR A 141 -5.63 -12.27 -10.72
N GLU A 142 -5.36 -12.79 -11.89
CA GLU A 142 -5.00 -14.19 -12.03
C GLU A 142 -3.61 -14.42 -11.47
N ALA A 143 -3.54 -15.29 -10.46
CA ALA A 143 -2.34 -15.66 -9.76
C ALA A 143 -1.73 -16.93 -10.36
N ASP A 144 -0.41 -16.93 -10.45
CA ASP A 144 0.37 -18.09 -10.82
C ASP A 144 1.64 -18.21 -9.97
N ARG A 145 2.39 -19.27 -10.18
CA ARG A 145 3.65 -19.51 -9.43
C ARG A 145 4.78 -18.54 -9.74
N TYR A 146 4.61 -17.65 -10.73
CA TYR A 146 5.63 -16.69 -11.14
C TYR A 146 5.30 -15.27 -10.67
N ASN A 147 4.02 -14.98 -10.42
CA ASN A 147 3.58 -13.67 -9.98
C ASN A 147 3.18 -13.60 -8.49
N THR A 148 3.17 -14.75 -7.81
CA THR A 148 3.01 -14.85 -6.35
C THR A 148 4.18 -15.66 -5.76
N VAL A 149 4.30 -15.68 -4.44
CA VAL A 149 5.22 -16.60 -3.74
C VAL A 149 4.47 -17.93 -3.55
N PRO A 150 4.75 -18.96 -4.36
CA PRO A 150 3.97 -20.20 -4.28
C PRO A 150 4.26 -20.98 -2.99
N THR A 151 3.32 -21.80 -2.58
CA THR A 151 3.54 -22.79 -1.54
C THR A 151 4.58 -23.83 -1.97
N ALA A 152 5.04 -24.67 -1.04
CA ALA A 152 5.95 -25.79 -1.36
C ALA A 152 5.38 -26.75 -2.41
N ALA A 153 4.07 -26.85 -2.53
CA ALA A 153 3.37 -27.63 -3.55
C ALA A 153 3.21 -26.87 -4.90
N GLY A 154 3.74 -25.66 -5.02
CA GLY A 154 3.65 -24.84 -6.24
C GLY A 154 2.30 -24.17 -6.43
N VAL A 155 1.43 -24.14 -5.40
CA VAL A 155 0.13 -23.46 -5.44
C VAL A 155 0.35 -21.97 -5.23
N PRO A 156 -0.22 -21.09 -6.10
CA PRO A 156 -0.18 -19.64 -5.92
C PRO A 156 -0.81 -19.19 -4.60
N THR A 157 -0.37 -18.05 -4.09
CA THR A 157 -0.82 -17.52 -2.80
C THR A 157 -1.39 -16.12 -2.92
N ASP A 158 -2.17 -15.72 -1.92
CA ASP A 158 -2.66 -14.35 -1.73
C ASP A 158 -1.60 -13.43 -1.08
N CYS A 159 -2.01 -12.20 -0.71
CA CYS A 159 -1.14 -11.23 -0.05
C CYS A 159 -0.58 -11.67 1.31
N LEU A 160 -1.15 -12.69 1.92
CA LEU A 160 -0.74 -13.25 3.21
C LEU A 160 0.09 -14.54 3.05
N GLY A 161 0.38 -14.94 1.82
CA GLY A 161 1.06 -16.22 1.56
C GLY A 161 0.17 -17.45 1.77
N GLN A 162 -1.16 -17.27 1.86
CA GLN A 162 -2.10 -18.36 1.99
C GLN A 162 -2.43 -18.94 0.60
N SER A 163 -2.51 -20.28 0.52
CA SER A 163 -2.79 -20.97 -0.74
C SER A 163 -4.16 -20.60 -1.29
N LEU A 164 -4.20 -20.30 -2.58
CA LEU A 164 -5.44 -20.02 -3.29
C LEU A 164 -6.17 -21.31 -3.65
N THR A 165 -7.50 -21.25 -3.70
CA THR A 165 -8.32 -22.32 -4.23
C THR A 165 -8.26 -22.31 -5.75
N GLY A 166 -7.94 -23.43 -6.37
CA GLY A 166 -7.94 -23.58 -7.81
C GLY A 166 -9.36 -23.75 -8.35
N TYR A 167 -9.59 -23.17 -9.50
CA TYR A 167 -10.83 -23.31 -10.26
C TYR A 167 -10.53 -24.10 -11.54
N ASP A 168 -11.09 -25.28 -11.66
CA ASP A 168 -10.93 -26.13 -12.82
C ASP A 168 -11.91 -25.75 -13.91
N THR A 169 -11.43 -25.63 -15.13
CA THR A 169 -12.24 -25.39 -16.30
C THR A 169 -11.85 -26.33 -17.43
N THR A 170 -12.86 -26.72 -18.22
CA THR A 170 -12.63 -27.52 -19.41
C THR A 170 -12.09 -26.63 -20.53
N VAL A 171 -10.96 -26.99 -21.10
CA VAL A 171 -10.32 -26.31 -22.20
C VAL A 171 -10.32 -27.23 -23.44
N VAL A 172 -10.53 -26.67 -24.61
CA VAL A 172 -10.39 -27.40 -25.86
C VAL A 172 -8.91 -27.41 -26.25
N VAL A 173 -8.34 -28.59 -26.35
CA VAL A 173 -6.96 -28.78 -26.78
C VAL A 173 -6.97 -29.29 -28.21
N SER A 174 -6.40 -28.53 -29.14
CA SER A 174 -6.18 -28.96 -30.53
C SER A 174 -4.77 -29.50 -30.67
N SER A 175 -4.61 -30.75 -31.02
CA SER A 175 -3.33 -31.38 -31.29
C SER A 175 -3.43 -32.29 -32.50
N GLY A 176 -2.56 -32.05 -33.49
CA GLY A 176 -2.41 -32.95 -34.66
C GLY A 176 -3.65 -33.20 -35.51
N GLY A 177 -4.58 -32.23 -35.64
CA GLY A 177 -5.80 -32.35 -36.41
C GLY A 177 -6.99 -32.94 -35.66
N GLY A 178 -6.86 -33.26 -34.38
CA GLY A 178 -7.95 -33.65 -33.49
C GLY A 178 -8.22 -32.58 -32.41
N THR A 179 -9.49 -32.47 -31.98
CA THR A 179 -9.88 -31.67 -30.82
C THR A 179 -10.15 -32.62 -29.64
N GLY A 180 -9.46 -32.40 -28.56
CA GLY A 180 -9.70 -33.05 -27.26
C GLY A 180 -10.12 -32.02 -26.20
N THR A 181 -10.66 -32.49 -25.09
CA THR A 181 -10.93 -31.67 -23.93
C THR A 181 -9.88 -31.96 -22.87
N GLY A 182 -9.33 -30.91 -22.29
CA GLY A 182 -8.41 -30.96 -21.14
C GLY A 182 -8.95 -30.13 -19.97
N THR A 183 -8.38 -30.29 -18.82
CA THR A 183 -8.67 -29.44 -17.64
C THR A 183 -7.53 -28.44 -17.46
N ALA A 184 -7.88 -27.17 -17.26
CA ALA A 184 -6.94 -26.14 -16.82
C ALA A 184 -7.40 -25.56 -15.50
N THR A 185 -6.48 -25.45 -14.55
CA THR A 185 -6.73 -24.85 -13.26
C THR A 185 -6.28 -23.39 -13.25
N TYR A 186 -7.14 -22.52 -12.76
CA TYR A 186 -6.88 -21.09 -12.60
C TYR A 186 -6.95 -20.72 -11.13
N TYR A 187 -6.14 -19.76 -10.73
CA TYR A 187 -6.14 -19.21 -9.38
C TYR A 187 -6.37 -17.72 -9.46
N VAL A 188 -7.23 -17.19 -8.62
CA VAL A 188 -7.55 -15.76 -8.57
C VAL A 188 -7.26 -15.23 -7.18
N ALA A 189 -6.39 -14.23 -7.12
CA ALA A 189 -6.12 -13.50 -5.90
C ALA A 189 -7.08 -12.30 -5.80
N ASP A 190 -7.77 -12.20 -4.67
CA ASP A 190 -8.58 -11.06 -4.22
C ASP A 190 -7.90 -10.52 -2.97
N ASN A 191 -7.15 -9.44 -3.12
CA ASN A 191 -6.35 -8.85 -2.06
C ASN A 191 -6.87 -7.46 -1.71
N ARG A 192 -7.21 -7.24 -0.43
CA ARG A 192 -7.84 -6.02 0.07
C ARG A 192 -6.95 -5.38 1.11
N PHE A 193 -6.61 -4.11 0.90
CA PHE A 193 -5.70 -3.34 1.74
C PHE A 193 -6.43 -2.18 2.38
N TYR A 194 -6.19 -1.99 3.67
CA TYR A 194 -6.77 -0.93 4.47
C TYR A 194 -5.95 -0.71 5.74
N VAL A 195 -6.13 0.45 6.35
CA VAL A 195 -5.51 0.76 7.64
C VAL A 195 -6.52 0.55 8.75
N THR A 196 -6.15 -0.15 9.78
CA THR A 196 -6.94 -0.28 11.00
C THR A 196 -6.26 0.49 12.12
N SER A 197 -7.01 1.42 12.70
CA SER A 197 -6.64 2.15 13.90
C SER A 197 -7.75 2.00 14.93
N THR A 198 -7.66 1.03 15.81
CA THR A 198 -8.44 1.06 17.04
C THR A 198 -7.59 1.64 18.15
N ALA A 199 -8.18 2.31 19.11
CA ALA A 199 -7.45 2.95 20.22
C ALA A 199 -6.53 1.98 21.00
N ALA A 200 -6.73 0.67 20.86
CA ALA A 200 -5.98 -0.39 21.52
C ALA A 200 -4.87 -1.01 20.65
N LEU A 201 -4.81 -0.72 19.35
CA LEU A 201 -3.88 -1.34 18.41
C LEU A 201 -2.98 -0.30 17.77
N THR A 202 -1.74 -0.68 17.47
CA THR A 202 -0.85 0.12 16.63
C THR A 202 -1.48 0.25 15.25
N PRO A 203 -1.66 1.48 14.70
CA PRO A 203 -2.14 1.65 13.34
C PRO A 203 -1.25 0.89 12.37
N SER A 204 -1.85 0.07 11.53
CA SER A 204 -1.11 -0.83 10.65
C SER A 204 -1.81 -0.97 9.32
N LEU A 205 -1.02 -1.19 8.27
CA LEU A 205 -1.51 -1.63 6.98
C LEU A 205 -1.89 -3.11 7.08
N TYR A 206 -3.17 -3.40 6.87
CA TYR A 206 -3.70 -4.76 6.85
C TYR A 206 -3.90 -5.26 5.43
N CYS A 207 -3.76 -6.54 5.25
CA CYS A 207 -4.29 -7.24 4.09
C CYS A 207 -5.31 -8.29 4.50
N LYS A 208 -6.37 -8.41 3.68
CA LYS A 208 -7.31 -9.52 3.66
C LYS A 208 -7.22 -10.18 2.30
N GLY A 209 -6.68 -11.39 2.26
CA GLY A 209 -6.64 -12.23 1.06
C GLY A 209 -7.89 -13.10 0.92
N ASN A 210 -7.84 -14.09 0.04
CA ASN A 210 -8.94 -15.01 -0.26
C ASN A 210 -9.31 -15.91 0.94
N GLY A 211 -8.29 -16.36 1.68
CA GLY A 211 -8.49 -17.23 2.84
C GLY A 211 -8.43 -16.46 4.16
N GLY A 212 -8.59 -17.14 5.27
CA GLY A 212 -8.29 -16.72 6.62
C GLY A 212 -8.76 -15.34 7.08
N ALA A 213 -8.26 -14.93 8.25
CA ALA A 213 -8.48 -13.59 8.79
C ALA A 213 -7.50 -12.57 8.19
N ALA A 214 -7.88 -11.30 8.19
CA ALA A 214 -6.98 -10.22 7.83
C ALA A 214 -5.80 -10.14 8.81
N GLN A 215 -4.61 -9.82 8.30
CA GLN A 215 -3.40 -9.72 9.09
C GLN A 215 -2.70 -8.37 8.84
N PRO A 216 -2.02 -7.81 9.86
CA PRO A 216 -1.17 -6.65 9.66
C PRO A 216 0.07 -7.04 8.83
N LEU A 217 0.42 -6.22 7.88
CA LEU A 217 1.62 -6.37 7.04
C LEU A 217 2.73 -5.41 7.46
N VAL A 218 2.37 -4.16 7.76
CA VAL A 218 3.31 -3.12 8.17
C VAL A 218 2.68 -2.30 9.28
N GLU A 219 3.38 -2.16 10.40
CA GLU A 219 2.98 -1.35 11.53
C GLU A 219 3.30 0.14 11.32
N ASN A 220 2.77 0.98 12.20
CA ASN A 220 3.01 2.43 12.21
C ASN A 220 2.56 3.18 10.95
N ILE A 221 1.63 2.61 10.21
CA ILE A 221 0.93 3.27 9.09
C ILE A 221 -0.38 3.83 9.63
N GLU A 222 -0.47 5.16 9.69
CA GLU A 222 -1.57 5.87 10.33
C GLU A 222 -2.66 6.27 9.33
N ASP A 223 -2.27 6.57 8.09
CA ASP A 223 -3.19 6.96 7.03
C ASP A 223 -2.76 6.37 5.68
N LEU A 224 -3.74 6.18 4.82
CA LEU A 224 -3.60 5.65 3.48
C LEU A 224 -4.58 6.38 2.57
N GLN A 225 -4.08 7.02 1.52
CA GLN A 225 -4.90 7.79 0.59
C GLN A 225 -4.60 7.39 -0.85
N PHE A 226 -5.64 7.25 -1.67
CA PHE A 226 -5.53 6.89 -3.07
C PHE A 226 -6.12 7.96 -3.98
N SER A 227 -5.43 8.23 -5.09
CA SER A 227 -5.97 9.01 -6.18
C SER A 227 -5.86 8.21 -7.47
N TYR A 228 -6.94 8.15 -8.22
CA TYR A 228 -7.09 7.32 -9.41
C TYR A 228 -6.98 8.17 -10.66
N GLY A 229 -5.93 7.93 -11.44
CA GLY A 229 -5.77 8.59 -12.75
C GLY A 229 -6.63 7.89 -13.78
N THR A 230 -7.63 8.60 -14.28
CA THR A 230 -8.62 8.08 -15.22
C THR A 230 -8.33 8.53 -16.64
N SER A 231 -8.58 7.65 -17.62
CA SER A 231 -8.58 8.03 -19.04
C SER A 231 -9.79 8.92 -19.36
N PRO A 232 -9.67 9.85 -20.34
CA PRO A 232 -10.80 10.67 -20.76
C PRO A 232 -11.94 9.80 -21.31
N ALA A 233 -13.18 10.29 -21.13
CA ALA A 233 -14.33 9.68 -21.74
C ALA A 233 -14.19 9.71 -23.26
N SER A 234 -14.29 8.58 -23.91
CA SER A 234 -14.49 8.58 -25.36
C SER A 234 -15.96 8.94 -25.64
N THR A 235 -16.20 10.07 -26.25
CA THR A 235 -17.53 10.46 -26.76
C THR A 235 -17.87 9.75 -28.06
N SER A 236 -16.95 8.97 -28.62
CA SER A 236 -17.13 8.25 -29.86
C SER A 236 -17.73 6.88 -29.60
N THR A 237 -18.78 6.56 -30.36
CA THR A 237 -19.34 5.21 -30.55
C THR A 237 -18.36 4.27 -31.28
N ALA A 238 -17.21 4.79 -31.70
CA ALA A 238 -16.18 4.00 -32.36
C ALA A 238 -15.51 3.08 -31.34
N THR A 239 -15.54 1.82 -31.65
CA THR A 239 -14.75 0.70 -31.19
C THR A 239 -13.64 1.07 -30.20
N VAL A 240 -13.55 0.34 -29.11
CA VAL A 240 -12.58 0.40 -27.99
C VAL A 240 -11.09 0.38 -28.43
N ALA A 241 -10.81 0.30 -29.70
CA ALA A 241 -9.49 0.45 -30.30
C ALA A 241 -9.05 1.92 -30.20
N GLY A 242 -8.38 2.29 -29.12
CA GLY A 242 -7.80 3.60 -28.94
C GLY A 242 -8.36 4.39 -27.77
N SER A 243 -8.63 3.74 -26.62
CA SER A 243 -8.62 4.49 -25.38
C SER A 243 -7.24 5.15 -25.28
N SER A 244 -7.21 6.48 -25.37
CA SER A 244 -5.98 7.23 -25.17
C SER A 244 -5.33 6.73 -23.89
N ALA A 245 -4.10 6.22 -23.97
CA ALA A 245 -3.31 5.81 -22.82
C ALA A 245 -2.90 7.01 -21.95
N THR A 246 -3.61 8.14 -22.09
CA THR A 246 -3.39 9.39 -21.38
C THR A 246 -4.31 9.50 -20.17
N VAL A 247 -3.74 9.92 -19.06
CA VAL A 247 -4.49 10.25 -17.85
C VAL A 247 -5.06 11.65 -18.01
N ALA A 248 -6.40 11.80 -17.95
CA ALA A 248 -7.07 13.09 -18.03
C ALA A 248 -7.00 13.86 -16.71
N GLY A 249 -6.98 13.16 -15.57
CA GLY A 249 -6.93 13.75 -14.24
C GLY A 249 -6.93 12.67 -13.17
N TYR A 250 -6.72 13.11 -11.94
CA TYR A 250 -6.78 12.25 -10.76
C TYR A 250 -8.05 12.54 -9.97
N LEU A 251 -8.75 11.50 -9.59
CA LEU A 251 -9.99 11.53 -8.81
C LEU A 251 -9.80 10.64 -7.56
N ASP A 252 -10.52 10.95 -6.50
CA ASP A 252 -10.74 10.04 -5.37
C ASP A 252 -11.71 8.92 -5.79
N ALA A 253 -11.98 7.95 -4.92
CA ALA A 253 -12.85 6.84 -5.24
C ALA A 253 -14.29 7.29 -5.49
N SER A 254 -14.80 8.25 -4.70
CA SER A 254 -16.12 8.87 -4.89
C SER A 254 -16.21 9.60 -6.21
N GLY A 255 -15.14 10.29 -6.61
CA GLY A 255 -15.03 10.95 -7.90
C GLY A 255 -15.06 9.96 -9.07
N VAL A 256 -14.40 8.80 -8.93
CA VAL A 256 -14.50 7.72 -9.93
C VAL A 256 -15.94 7.22 -10.03
N GLU A 257 -16.61 6.99 -8.89
CA GLU A 257 -17.98 6.50 -8.85
C GLU A 257 -19.03 7.52 -9.33
N SER A 258 -18.79 8.80 -9.07
CA SER A 258 -19.72 9.89 -9.47
C SER A 258 -19.42 10.45 -10.85
N ASN A 259 -18.26 10.10 -11.45
CA ASN A 259 -17.89 10.65 -12.73
C ASN A 259 -18.92 10.21 -13.79
N ALA A 260 -19.82 11.14 -14.11
CA ALA A 260 -20.88 10.99 -15.11
C ALA A 260 -20.29 10.95 -16.54
N VAL A 261 -19.27 10.15 -16.71
CA VAL A 261 -18.76 9.88 -18.03
C VAL A 261 -19.86 9.16 -18.78
N ASN A 262 -20.39 9.86 -19.75
CA ASN A 262 -21.47 9.41 -20.62
C ASN A 262 -21.44 7.90 -20.80
N ASP A 263 -22.42 7.22 -20.24
CA ASP A 263 -22.67 5.79 -20.43
C ASP A 263 -22.91 5.45 -21.93
N ALA A 264 -22.96 6.47 -22.80
CA ALA A 264 -23.12 6.34 -24.23
C ALA A 264 -21.99 5.53 -24.91
N GLY A 265 -20.77 5.51 -24.32
CA GLY A 265 -19.71 4.59 -24.76
C GLY A 265 -19.87 3.15 -24.25
N GLY A 266 -20.86 2.93 -23.37
CA GLY A 266 -21.08 1.66 -22.70
C GLY A 266 -21.60 0.52 -23.57
N ALA A 267 -22.17 0.82 -24.70
CA ALA A 267 -22.64 -0.21 -25.64
C ALA A 267 -21.50 -1.01 -26.29
N SER A 268 -20.30 -0.43 -26.40
CA SER A 268 -19.15 -1.09 -27.01
C SER A 268 -18.38 -2.00 -26.06
N LEU A 269 -18.42 -1.73 -24.74
CA LEU A 269 -17.90 -2.69 -23.74
C LEU A 269 -18.87 -3.86 -23.50
N ALA A 270 -20.17 -3.66 -23.68
CA ALA A 270 -21.17 -4.73 -23.58
C ALA A 270 -21.00 -5.80 -24.68
N GLY A 271 -20.41 -5.45 -25.83
CA GLY A 271 -20.07 -6.40 -26.88
C GLY A 271 -18.86 -7.29 -26.58
N LEU A 272 -18.04 -6.91 -25.58
CA LEU A 272 -16.85 -7.67 -25.17
C LEU A 272 -17.14 -8.75 -24.14
N VAL A 273 -18.33 -8.74 -23.54
CA VAL A 273 -18.77 -9.76 -22.58
C VAL A 273 -20.10 -10.33 -23.06
N ALA A 274 -20.02 -11.41 -23.79
CA ALA A 274 -21.20 -12.17 -24.14
C ALA A 274 -21.92 -12.68 -22.89
N GLY A 275 -23.02 -12.04 -22.49
CA GLY A 275 -23.96 -12.56 -21.52
C GLY A 275 -24.06 -11.90 -20.14
N GLY A 276 -23.36 -10.83 -19.83
CA GLY A 276 -23.46 -10.19 -18.51
C GLY A 276 -23.37 -8.67 -18.57
N GLY A 277 -24.34 -7.98 -17.97
CA GLY A 277 -24.34 -6.52 -17.91
C GLY A 277 -23.26 -5.98 -16.98
N PHE A 278 -22.27 -5.28 -17.51
CA PHE A 278 -21.40 -4.43 -16.68
C PHE A 278 -22.25 -3.38 -15.97
N THR A 279 -22.08 -3.24 -14.68
CA THR A 279 -22.66 -2.12 -13.94
C THR A 279 -22.00 -0.80 -14.37
N ALA A 280 -22.69 0.31 -14.19
CA ALA A 280 -22.13 1.64 -14.47
C ALA A 280 -20.84 1.87 -13.67
N SER A 281 -20.81 1.44 -12.41
CA SER A 281 -19.63 1.50 -11.53
C SER A 281 -18.46 0.70 -12.13
N ALA A 282 -18.66 -0.55 -12.52
CA ALA A 282 -17.62 -1.36 -13.12
C ALA A 282 -16.99 -0.71 -14.35
N LYS A 283 -17.82 -0.11 -15.22
CA LYS A 283 -17.34 0.64 -16.40
C LYS A 283 -16.47 1.83 -16.03
N ARG A 284 -16.79 2.55 -14.96
CA ARG A 284 -15.99 3.69 -14.47
C ARG A 284 -14.64 3.22 -13.98
N TRP A 285 -14.60 2.16 -13.18
CA TRP A 285 -13.35 1.59 -12.68
C TRP A 285 -12.46 0.98 -13.76
N THR A 286 -13.01 0.54 -14.90
CA THR A 286 -12.19 0.08 -16.04
C THR A 286 -11.36 1.20 -16.67
N ARG A 287 -11.63 2.45 -16.38
CA ARG A 287 -10.93 3.63 -16.92
C ARG A 287 -9.76 4.09 -16.06
N VAL A 288 -9.59 3.53 -14.89
CA VAL A 288 -8.46 3.81 -14.03
C VAL A 288 -7.20 3.22 -14.66
N MET A 289 -6.25 4.06 -15.03
CA MET A 289 -5.00 3.72 -15.69
C MET A 289 -3.81 3.78 -14.74
N THR A 290 -3.88 4.67 -13.77
CA THR A 290 -2.83 4.85 -12.77
C THR A 290 -3.45 5.00 -11.39
N VAL A 291 -2.70 4.64 -10.37
CA VAL A 291 -3.07 4.85 -8.96
C VAL A 291 -1.92 5.59 -8.28
N ARG A 292 -2.19 6.74 -7.72
CA ARG A 292 -1.29 7.43 -6.82
C ARG A 292 -1.60 6.96 -5.41
N ILE A 293 -0.57 6.56 -4.69
CA ILE A 293 -0.65 6.05 -3.33
C ILE A 293 0.05 7.05 -2.44
N CYS A 294 -0.58 7.45 -1.35
CA CYS A 294 0.07 8.18 -0.26
C CYS A 294 -0.11 7.39 1.04
N VAL A 295 0.97 7.24 1.77
CA VAL A 295 1.04 6.55 3.06
C VAL A 295 1.56 7.54 4.09
N LEU A 296 0.84 7.72 5.20
CA LEU A 296 1.31 8.48 6.35
C LEU A 296 1.89 7.51 7.37
N ALA A 297 3.20 7.50 7.47
CA ALA A 297 3.90 6.72 8.50
C ALA A 297 4.19 7.58 9.73
N ARG A 298 4.22 6.95 10.90
CA ARG A 298 4.55 7.58 12.18
C ARG A 298 5.70 6.87 12.88
N SER A 299 6.36 7.55 13.79
CA SER A 299 7.33 6.90 14.69
C SER A 299 6.64 6.00 15.72
N GLU A 300 7.31 4.93 16.13
CA GLU A 300 6.82 3.98 17.15
C GLU A 300 6.54 4.66 18.48
N GLY A 301 7.41 5.59 18.89
CA GLY A 301 7.30 6.36 20.14
C GLY A 301 7.32 7.87 19.91
N PRO A 302 6.99 8.66 20.94
CA PRO A 302 7.16 10.10 20.93
C PRO A 302 8.64 10.44 21.01
N VAL A 303 9.17 11.13 20.00
CA VAL A 303 10.59 11.51 19.89
C VAL A 303 10.79 12.99 19.58
N ALA A 304 9.73 13.70 19.21
CA ALA A 304 9.78 15.14 19.02
C ALA A 304 9.92 15.84 20.37
N PRO A 305 10.76 16.89 20.48
CA PRO A 305 10.97 17.62 21.73
C PRO A 305 9.75 18.46 22.13
N ASP A 306 8.97 18.91 21.15
CA ASP A 306 7.79 19.75 21.34
C ASP A 306 6.77 19.55 20.20
N ALA A 307 5.59 20.17 20.34
CA ALA A 307 4.51 20.08 19.36
C ALA A 307 4.88 20.75 18.03
N ASP A 308 5.67 21.81 18.03
CA ASP A 308 6.09 22.51 16.81
C ASP A 308 6.99 21.60 15.96
N SER A 309 7.87 20.86 16.60
CA SER A 309 8.75 19.87 15.95
C SER A 309 8.01 18.61 15.48
N ALA A 310 6.81 18.36 16.01
CA ALA A 310 5.95 17.23 15.64
C ALA A 310 4.94 17.56 14.55
N ARG A 311 4.92 18.81 14.01
CA ARG A 311 4.07 19.19 12.88
C ARG A 311 4.40 18.38 11.64
N TYR A 312 3.39 18.06 10.84
CA TYR A 312 3.57 17.24 9.64
C TYR A 312 2.60 17.63 8.52
N THR A 313 2.94 17.24 7.31
CA THR A 313 2.06 17.38 6.14
C THR A 313 1.31 16.07 5.93
N LYS A 314 -0.01 16.15 5.81
CA LYS A 314 -0.90 15.02 5.50
C LYS A 314 -0.82 14.62 4.02
N CYS A 315 -1.46 13.51 3.67
CA CYS A 315 -1.53 13.04 2.29
C CYS A 315 -2.30 13.97 1.34
N ASP A 316 -3.20 14.78 1.85
CA ASP A 316 -3.93 15.82 1.11
C ASP A 316 -3.14 17.12 0.88
N GLY A 317 -1.91 17.19 1.43
CA GLY A 317 -1.04 18.35 1.36
C GLY A 317 -1.30 19.41 2.44
N THR A 318 -2.30 19.23 3.30
CA THR A 318 -2.54 20.12 4.44
C THR A 318 -1.54 19.90 5.55
N VAL A 319 -1.22 20.96 6.29
CA VAL A 319 -0.28 20.89 7.41
C VAL A 319 -1.05 20.74 8.70
N GLU A 320 -0.77 19.67 9.45
CA GLU A 320 -1.26 19.52 10.83
C GLU A 320 -0.36 20.33 11.77
N THR A 321 -0.94 21.37 12.35
CA THR A 321 -0.25 22.28 13.25
C THR A 321 -0.42 21.94 14.72
N ASN A 322 -1.42 21.10 15.05
CA ASN A 322 -1.71 20.65 16.41
C ASN A 322 -1.64 19.12 16.45
N PRO A 323 -0.42 18.53 16.39
CA PRO A 323 -0.28 17.08 16.37
C PRO A 323 -0.87 16.47 17.66
N PRO A 324 -1.53 15.30 17.58
CA PRO A 324 -2.17 14.68 18.74
C PRO A 324 -1.19 14.19 19.81
N ASP A 325 0.06 14.00 19.42
CA ASP A 325 1.15 13.55 20.27
C ASP A 325 2.52 14.03 19.74
N LEU A 326 3.60 13.68 20.42
CA LEU A 326 4.98 14.02 20.05
C LEU A 326 5.64 12.96 19.13
N ARG A 327 4.87 12.17 18.41
CA ARG A 327 5.40 11.25 17.39
C ARG A 327 5.71 12.01 16.10
N LEU A 328 6.78 11.62 15.45
CA LEU A 328 7.06 12.10 14.10
C LEU A 328 6.09 11.44 13.11
N ARG A 329 5.64 12.21 12.13
CA ARG A 329 4.80 11.74 11.03
C ARG A 329 5.32 12.27 9.70
N ARG A 330 5.26 11.44 8.67
CA ARG A 330 5.64 11.84 7.33
C ARG A 330 4.83 11.12 6.28
N ALA A 331 4.36 11.88 5.30
CA ALA A 331 3.70 11.33 4.12
C ALA A 331 4.72 10.93 3.06
N TYR A 332 4.51 9.75 2.48
CA TYR A 332 5.29 9.19 1.38
C TYR A 332 4.36 8.84 0.25
N SER A 333 4.72 9.18 -0.98
CA SER A 333 3.85 8.93 -2.11
C SER A 333 4.58 8.30 -3.29
N THR A 334 3.83 7.50 -4.07
CA THR A 334 4.28 6.92 -5.33
C THR A 334 3.11 6.83 -6.30
N THR A 335 3.41 6.66 -7.59
CA THR A 335 2.40 6.47 -8.62
C THR A 335 2.64 5.14 -9.33
N VAL A 336 1.59 4.36 -9.46
CA VAL A 336 1.60 3.03 -10.09
C VAL A 336 0.80 3.07 -11.37
N VAL A 337 1.37 2.52 -12.44
CA VAL A 337 0.70 2.37 -13.73
C VAL A 337 0.13 0.96 -13.84
N LEU A 338 -1.15 0.85 -14.17
CA LEU A 338 -1.87 -0.41 -14.36
C LEU A 338 -1.63 -0.94 -15.79
N ARG A 339 -0.46 -1.55 -16.01
CA ARG A 339 -0.03 -1.99 -17.35
C ARG A 339 -0.98 -3.00 -17.98
N ASN A 340 -1.60 -3.85 -17.18
CA ASN A 340 -2.54 -4.87 -17.66
C ASN A 340 -3.85 -4.27 -18.24
N ARG A 341 -4.00 -2.95 -18.20
CA ARG A 341 -5.16 -2.19 -18.67
C ARG A 341 -4.88 -1.30 -19.88
N MET A 342 -3.64 -1.24 -20.35
CA MET A 342 -3.19 -0.28 -21.36
C MET A 342 -3.20 -0.85 -22.80
N TYR A 343 -3.81 -2.01 -23.04
CA TYR A 343 -3.83 -2.66 -24.38
C TYR A 343 -5.18 -2.62 -25.03
#